data_ee382e119a7e524f1f6a2b4d57e3baf5
#
_entry.id   ee382e119a7e524f1f6a2b4d57e3baf5
#
_cell.length_a   1.000
_cell.length_b   1.000
_cell.length_c   1.000
_cell.angle_alpha   90.00
_cell.angle_beta   90.00
_cell.angle_gamma   90.00
#
_symmetry.space_group_name_H-M   'P 1'
#
loop_
_entity.id
_entity.type
_entity.pdbx_description
1 polymer ?
#
loop_
_entity_poly.entity_id
_entity_poly.type
_entity_poly.pdbx_seq_one_letter_code
_entity_poly.pdbx_strand_id
1 'polypeptide(L)'
;MSAIPSTASTSFDAVALRQQFPILRDPSLVYLDSAASSQKPEAVLQAMEQYYRHDYANVHRGVYALAERSTEAYDEARRRVASFFGAGSTAEIVFVRNTTEAINLVARTWGAANLKPGDIVVLSEMEHHSNLVPWQLIAAQTGAMLEFMSFDDDGLLRLEDLDRFLATSRVRLVSVCHVSNMLGTVNPIEEIIARAHNHGALVMLDGAQAAPHVAVNVAALGVDFYAASGHKMCGPMGSGLLYGRRELLEAMPPFLGGGDMIRVVGLRESTWADLPAKFEEVAAATRVKL
;
A
#
# COMPACT_ATOMS: atom_id res chain seq x y z
N MET A 1 34.86 17.68 24.33
CA MET A 1 33.43 17.72 24.58
C MET A 1 32.83 18.70 23.57
N SER A 2 32.33 18.18 22.45
CA SER A 2 31.69 19.00 21.40
C SER A 2 30.20 19.06 21.72
N ALA A 3 29.68 20.28 21.87
CA ALA A 3 28.29 20.54 22.16
C ALA A 3 27.43 20.17 20.97
N ILE A 4 26.48 19.28 21.13
CA ILE A 4 25.42 18.96 20.16
C ILE A 4 24.58 20.23 19.96
N PRO A 5 24.40 20.77 18.76
CA PRO A 5 23.55 21.93 18.57
C PRO A 5 22.10 21.57 18.93
N SER A 6 21.53 22.36 19.82
CA SER A 6 20.11 22.33 20.19
C SER A 6 19.29 22.58 18.93
N THR A 7 18.61 21.55 18.42
CA THR A 7 17.56 21.72 17.41
C THR A 7 16.44 22.50 18.05
N ALA A 8 16.22 23.73 17.59
CA ALA A 8 15.08 24.54 17.98
C ALA A 8 13.80 23.72 17.71
N SER A 9 13.07 23.36 18.74
CA SER A 9 11.77 22.75 18.62
C SER A 9 10.84 23.79 17.99
N THR A 10 10.58 23.69 16.70
CA THR A 10 9.49 24.44 16.09
C THR A 10 8.20 23.94 16.75
N SER A 11 7.59 24.79 17.57
CA SER A 11 6.30 24.44 18.19
C SER A 11 5.29 24.12 17.09
N PHE A 12 4.64 22.97 17.19
CA PHE A 12 3.58 22.56 16.26
C PHE A 12 2.42 23.57 16.35
N ASP A 13 2.15 24.28 15.25
CA ASP A 13 1.04 25.24 15.14
C ASP A 13 -0.16 24.57 14.46
N ALA A 14 -1.05 24.02 15.27
CA ALA A 14 -2.27 23.37 14.80
C ALA A 14 -3.22 24.36 14.08
N VAL A 15 -3.22 25.64 14.47
CA VAL A 15 -4.09 26.67 13.86
C VAL A 15 -3.59 26.99 12.45
N ALA A 16 -2.30 27.22 12.29
CA ALA A 16 -1.69 27.46 10.98
C ALA A 16 -1.86 26.25 10.06
N LEU A 17 -1.67 25.02 10.57
CA LEU A 17 -1.87 23.79 9.80
C LEU A 17 -3.33 23.64 9.36
N ARG A 18 -4.30 23.91 10.26
CA ARG A 18 -5.73 23.85 9.94
C ARG A 18 -6.10 24.73 8.75
N GLN A 19 -5.48 25.91 8.60
CA GLN A 19 -5.75 26.84 7.49
C GLN A 19 -5.31 26.29 6.13
N GLN A 20 -4.42 25.30 6.08
CA GLN A 20 -4.02 24.66 4.85
C GLN A 20 -5.10 23.75 4.27
N PHE A 21 -6.12 23.39 5.05
CA PHE A 21 -7.25 22.55 4.63
C PHE A 21 -8.50 23.42 4.43
N PRO A 22 -8.92 23.70 3.17
CA PRO A 22 -10.02 24.64 2.88
C PRO A 22 -11.30 24.34 3.65
N ILE A 23 -11.70 23.08 3.69
CA ILE A 23 -12.92 22.65 4.41
C ILE A 23 -12.84 22.89 5.92
N LEU A 24 -11.65 22.86 6.50
CA LEU A 24 -11.43 23.06 7.92
C LEU A 24 -11.29 24.56 8.31
N ARG A 25 -11.32 25.47 7.34
CA ARG A 25 -11.34 26.92 7.58
C ARG A 25 -12.65 27.37 8.21
N ASP A 26 -13.73 26.60 8.02
CA ASP A 26 -14.99 26.80 8.76
C ASP A 26 -14.75 26.50 10.25
N PRO A 27 -14.86 27.53 11.15
CA PRO A 27 -14.60 27.33 12.58
C PRO A 27 -15.66 26.49 13.28
N SER A 28 -16.86 26.33 12.69
CA SER A 28 -17.93 25.50 13.24
C SER A 28 -17.74 24.01 12.96
N LEU A 29 -16.90 23.66 11.97
CA LEU A 29 -16.66 22.27 11.60
C LEU A 29 -15.67 21.59 12.56
N VAL A 30 -16.13 20.55 13.25
CA VAL A 30 -15.31 19.62 14.02
C VAL A 30 -15.29 18.28 13.26
N TYR A 31 -14.15 17.98 12.60
CA TYR A 31 -13.97 16.74 11.84
C TYR A 31 -13.08 15.77 12.62
N LEU A 32 -13.63 14.66 13.07
CA LEU A 32 -12.97 13.64 13.90
C LEU A 32 -12.88 12.27 13.21
N ASP A 33 -13.15 12.19 11.90
CA ASP A 33 -13.23 10.94 11.14
C ASP A 33 -12.05 10.76 10.16
N SER A 34 -10.87 11.28 10.51
CA SER A 34 -9.67 11.16 9.66
C SER A 34 -9.18 9.72 9.49
N ALA A 35 -9.51 8.82 10.42
CA ALA A 35 -9.22 7.39 10.31
C ALA A 35 -9.98 6.73 9.16
N ALA A 36 -11.18 7.21 8.82
CA ALA A 36 -11.93 6.77 7.65
C ALA A 36 -11.38 7.42 6.36
N SER A 37 -11.21 8.76 6.35
CA SER A 37 -10.63 9.51 5.22
C SER A 37 -10.11 10.86 5.71
N SER A 38 -8.86 11.20 5.44
CA SER A 38 -8.33 12.53 5.77
C SER A 38 -8.87 13.61 4.84
N GLN A 39 -8.93 14.87 5.32
CA GLN A 39 -9.24 16.03 4.49
C GLN A 39 -8.06 16.34 3.55
N LYS A 40 -8.32 17.14 2.51
CA LYS A 40 -7.32 17.44 1.47
C LYS A 40 -6.78 18.85 1.70
N PRO A 41 -5.46 19.01 1.79
CA PRO A 41 -4.85 20.33 1.87
C PRO A 41 -4.96 21.07 0.52
N GLU A 42 -4.90 22.39 0.58
CA GLU A 42 -4.95 23.29 -0.59
C GLU A 42 -3.96 22.87 -1.68
N ALA A 43 -2.74 22.49 -1.29
CA ALA A 43 -1.69 22.07 -2.22
C ALA A 43 -2.11 20.86 -3.08
N VAL A 44 -2.81 19.90 -2.49
CA VAL A 44 -3.32 18.71 -3.22
C VAL A 44 -4.42 19.09 -4.18
N LEU A 45 -5.37 19.96 -3.75
CA LEU A 45 -6.46 20.42 -4.59
C LEU A 45 -5.93 21.21 -5.79
N GLN A 46 -4.98 22.12 -5.56
CA GLN A 46 -4.34 22.92 -6.60
C GLN A 46 -3.54 22.04 -7.59
N ALA A 47 -2.81 21.04 -7.11
CA ALA A 47 -2.07 20.13 -7.99
C ALA A 47 -3.01 19.34 -8.91
N MET A 48 -4.16 18.88 -8.38
CA MET A 48 -5.19 18.20 -9.20
C MET A 48 -5.78 19.16 -10.25
N GLU A 49 -6.16 20.38 -9.84
CA GLU A 49 -6.72 21.38 -10.74
C GLU A 49 -5.71 21.77 -11.83
N GLN A 50 -4.46 22.06 -11.44
CA GLN A 50 -3.37 22.39 -12.36
C GLN A 50 -3.18 21.28 -13.40
N TYR A 51 -3.13 20.02 -12.96
CA TYR A 51 -2.97 18.91 -13.87
C TYR A 51 -4.11 18.83 -14.90
N TYR A 52 -5.37 18.89 -14.48
CA TYR A 52 -6.49 18.81 -15.40
C TYR A 52 -6.60 20.01 -16.35
N ARG A 53 -6.21 21.21 -15.90
CA ARG A 53 -6.29 22.42 -16.72
C ARG A 53 -5.15 22.55 -17.72
N HIS A 54 -3.96 22.03 -17.41
CA HIS A 54 -2.74 22.38 -18.16
C HIS A 54 -1.90 21.21 -18.65
N ASP A 55 -1.95 20.03 -17.97
CA ASP A 55 -1.02 18.96 -18.24
C ASP A 55 -1.69 17.59 -18.52
N TYR A 56 -3.02 17.54 -18.56
CA TYR A 56 -3.75 16.29 -18.77
C TYR A 56 -3.50 15.71 -20.17
N ALA A 57 -2.82 14.57 -20.22
CA ALA A 57 -2.58 13.80 -21.42
C ALA A 57 -2.38 12.31 -21.10
N ASN A 58 -2.36 11.48 -22.14
CA ASN A 58 -2.03 10.06 -22.00
C ASN A 58 -0.55 9.90 -21.60
N VAL A 59 -0.32 9.10 -20.57
CA VAL A 59 1.01 8.81 -20.02
C VAL A 59 1.69 7.71 -20.84
N HIS A 60 3.01 7.78 -21.01
CA HIS A 60 3.92 6.80 -21.63
C HIS A 60 3.73 6.54 -23.13
N ARG A 61 2.62 6.96 -23.76
CA ARG A 61 2.32 6.60 -25.17
C ARG A 61 2.31 7.78 -26.14
N GLY A 62 2.36 9.01 -25.66
CA GLY A 62 2.35 10.19 -26.50
C GLY A 62 3.76 10.69 -26.82
N VAL A 63 3.98 11.03 -28.09
CA VAL A 63 5.25 11.63 -28.60
C VAL A 63 5.12 13.15 -28.80
N TYR A 64 4.35 13.82 -27.94
CA TYR A 64 4.13 15.26 -27.98
C TYR A 64 4.30 15.87 -26.59
N ALA A 65 4.70 17.14 -26.55
CA ALA A 65 5.16 17.84 -25.34
C ALA A 65 4.18 17.73 -24.13
N LEU A 66 2.87 17.70 -24.35
CA LEU A 66 1.90 17.56 -23.27
C LEU A 66 1.97 16.14 -22.64
N ALA A 67 2.09 15.09 -23.47
CA ALA A 67 2.22 13.72 -22.98
C ALA A 67 3.56 13.48 -22.27
N GLU A 68 4.63 14.12 -22.74
CA GLU A 68 5.95 14.06 -22.08
C GLU A 68 5.89 14.67 -20.69
N ARG A 69 5.32 15.90 -20.54
CA ARG A 69 5.13 16.50 -19.21
C ARG A 69 4.26 15.66 -18.28
N SER A 70 3.19 15.10 -18.82
CA SER A 70 2.29 14.22 -18.08
C SER A 70 3.01 12.96 -17.59
N THR A 71 3.86 12.35 -18.43
CA THR A 71 4.67 11.19 -18.10
C THR A 71 5.71 11.52 -17.04
N GLU A 72 6.42 12.64 -17.21
CA GLU A 72 7.43 13.09 -16.23
C GLU A 72 6.82 13.33 -14.84
N ALA A 73 5.64 13.97 -14.79
CA ALA A 73 4.92 14.19 -13.53
C ALA A 73 4.50 12.87 -12.85
N TYR A 74 4.09 11.88 -13.64
CA TYR A 74 3.75 10.54 -13.15
C TYR A 74 4.97 9.79 -12.59
N ASP A 75 6.07 9.83 -13.32
CA ASP A 75 7.32 9.18 -12.90
C ASP A 75 7.92 9.87 -11.67
N GLU A 76 7.81 11.20 -11.58
CA GLU A 76 8.24 11.96 -10.40
C GLU A 76 7.39 11.62 -9.18
N ALA A 77 6.08 11.49 -9.33
CA ALA A 77 5.20 11.04 -8.24
C ALA A 77 5.64 9.66 -7.71
N ARG A 78 5.99 8.73 -8.60
CA ARG A 78 6.49 7.41 -8.21
C ARG A 78 7.82 7.50 -7.46
N ARG A 79 8.77 8.32 -7.94
CA ARG A 79 10.05 8.53 -7.24
C ARG A 79 9.84 9.06 -5.83
N ARG A 80 8.94 10.04 -5.66
CA ARG A 80 8.60 10.59 -4.33
C ARG A 80 7.96 9.57 -3.41
N VAL A 81 7.03 8.78 -3.93
CA VAL A 81 6.39 7.70 -3.16
C VAL A 81 7.42 6.64 -2.75
N ALA A 82 8.28 6.21 -3.68
CA ALA A 82 9.35 5.26 -3.37
C ALA A 82 10.29 5.79 -2.27
N SER A 83 10.69 7.05 -2.39
CA SER A 83 11.52 7.71 -1.36
C SER A 83 10.81 7.85 -0.01
N PHE A 84 9.52 8.21 -0.01
CA PHE A 84 8.73 8.39 1.20
C PHE A 84 8.60 7.08 1.99
N PHE A 85 8.42 5.94 1.31
CA PHE A 85 8.33 4.63 1.92
C PHE A 85 9.68 3.92 2.07
N GLY A 86 10.78 4.52 1.64
CA GLY A 86 12.11 3.91 1.71
C GLY A 86 12.27 2.67 0.82
N ALA A 87 11.54 2.60 -0.30
CA ALA A 87 11.69 1.53 -1.28
C ALA A 87 13.04 1.64 -2.02
N GLY A 88 13.65 0.50 -2.32
CA GLY A 88 14.96 0.43 -3.01
C GLY A 88 14.89 0.82 -4.48
N SER A 89 13.71 0.70 -5.09
CA SER A 89 13.49 1.01 -6.51
C SER A 89 12.06 1.45 -6.76
N THR A 90 11.86 2.31 -7.76
CA THR A 90 10.52 2.67 -8.27
C THR A 90 9.79 1.47 -8.88
N ALA A 91 10.50 0.43 -9.30
CA ALA A 91 9.91 -0.81 -9.80
C ALA A 91 9.17 -1.63 -8.72
N GLU A 92 9.43 -1.33 -7.45
CA GLU A 92 8.77 -1.96 -6.29
C GLU A 92 7.47 -1.25 -5.87
N ILE A 93 7.15 -0.11 -6.50
CA ILE A 93 5.93 0.67 -6.24
C ILE A 93 4.96 0.50 -7.37
N VAL A 94 3.85 -0.15 -7.10
CA VAL A 94 2.71 -0.31 -8.02
C VAL A 94 1.60 0.64 -7.59
N PHE A 95 1.16 1.51 -8.48
CA PHE A 95 0.03 2.39 -8.22
C PHE A 95 -1.29 1.64 -8.40
N VAL A 96 -2.12 1.73 -7.38
CA VAL A 96 -3.45 1.12 -7.31
C VAL A 96 -4.48 2.15 -6.83
N ARG A 97 -5.75 1.79 -6.82
CA ARG A 97 -6.81 2.71 -6.37
C ARG A 97 -6.85 2.93 -4.86
N ASN A 98 -6.44 1.94 -4.08
CA ASN A 98 -6.45 1.96 -2.62
C ASN A 98 -5.81 0.68 -2.05
N THR A 99 -5.68 0.59 -0.72
CA THR A 99 -5.23 -0.60 0.00
C THR A 99 -6.04 -1.85 -0.35
N THR A 100 -7.36 -1.74 -0.50
CA THR A 100 -8.22 -2.88 -0.87
C THR A 100 -7.81 -3.50 -2.20
N GLU A 101 -7.54 -2.67 -3.22
CA GLU A 101 -7.07 -3.17 -4.52
C GLU A 101 -5.66 -3.77 -4.41
N ALA A 102 -4.76 -3.16 -3.63
CA ALA A 102 -3.42 -3.68 -3.39
C ALA A 102 -3.46 -5.10 -2.81
N ILE A 103 -4.27 -5.32 -1.78
CA ILE A 103 -4.41 -6.63 -1.14
C ILE A 103 -5.08 -7.64 -2.10
N ASN A 104 -6.12 -7.23 -2.84
CA ASN A 104 -6.72 -8.08 -3.86
C ASN A 104 -5.74 -8.45 -4.97
N LEU A 105 -4.86 -7.52 -5.38
CA LEU A 105 -3.82 -7.78 -6.35
C LEU A 105 -2.92 -8.91 -5.85
N VAL A 106 -2.37 -8.80 -4.63
CA VAL A 106 -1.51 -9.86 -4.07
C VAL A 106 -2.27 -11.18 -3.91
N ALA A 107 -3.48 -11.15 -3.36
CA ALA A 107 -4.28 -12.36 -3.15
C ALA A 107 -4.58 -13.09 -4.47
N ARG A 108 -5.00 -12.36 -5.51
CA ARG A 108 -5.43 -12.94 -6.79
C ARG A 108 -4.27 -13.28 -7.74
N THR A 109 -3.08 -12.76 -7.51
CA THR A 109 -1.90 -13.06 -8.31
C THR A 109 -0.96 -13.99 -7.56
N TRP A 110 -0.28 -13.49 -6.53
CA TRP A 110 0.60 -14.33 -5.73
C TRP A 110 -0.15 -15.47 -5.03
N GLY A 111 -1.28 -15.16 -4.36
CA GLY A 111 -2.07 -16.15 -3.62
C GLY A 111 -2.58 -17.26 -4.53
N ALA A 112 -3.20 -16.91 -5.66
CA ALA A 112 -3.73 -17.89 -6.61
C ALA A 112 -2.64 -18.78 -7.25
N ALA A 113 -1.43 -18.25 -7.43
CA ALA A 113 -0.33 -18.98 -8.05
C ALA A 113 0.44 -19.89 -7.06
N ASN A 114 0.46 -19.56 -5.78
CA ASN A 114 1.35 -20.19 -4.80
C ASN A 114 0.63 -20.97 -3.70
N LEU A 115 -0.62 -20.63 -3.36
CA LEU A 115 -1.37 -21.33 -2.32
C LEU A 115 -1.96 -22.64 -2.84
N LYS A 116 -1.94 -23.65 -2.00
CA LYS A 116 -2.41 -25.03 -2.26
C LYS A 116 -3.26 -25.53 -1.10
N PRO A 117 -4.06 -26.61 -1.31
CA PRO A 117 -4.82 -27.22 -0.23
C PRO A 117 -3.92 -27.56 0.96
N GLY A 118 -4.33 -27.03 2.12
CA GLY A 118 -3.61 -27.22 3.37
C GLY A 118 -2.53 -26.19 3.69
N ASP A 119 -2.15 -25.31 2.78
CA ASP A 119 -1.35 -24.14 3.12
C ASP A 119 -2.15 -23.20 4.02
N ILE A 120 -1.47 -22.39 4.83
CA ILE A 120 -2.09 -21.49 5.79
C ILE A 120 -1.72 -20.04 5.45
N VAL A 121 -2.74 -19.18 5.46
CA VAL A 121 -2.59 -17.71 5.53
C VAL A 121 -2.98 -17.29 6.95
N VAL A 122 -2.07 -16.65 7.68
CA VAL A 122 -2.31 -16.13 9.02
C VAL A 122 -2.75 -14.67 8.92
N LEU A 123 -3.86 -14.36 9.58
CA LEU A 123 -4.43 -13.02 9.75
C LEU A 123 -4.48 -12.66 11.23
N SER A 124 -4.98 -11.48 11.56
CA SER A 124 -5.39 -11.18 12.93
C SER A 124 -6.91 -10.96 13.02
N GLU A 125 -7.48 -11.11 14.23
CA GLU A 125 -8.89 -10.81 14.48
C GLU A 125 -9.22 -9.31 14.39
N MET A 126 -8.22 -8.44 14.35
CA MET A 126 -8.39 -6.98 14.25
C MET A 126 -8.31 -6.44 12.82
N GLU A 127 -8.28 -7.33 11.80
CA GLU A 127 -8.12 -6.90 10.41
C GLU A 127 -9.34 -6.13 9.88
N HIS A 128 -9.05 -5.08 9.10
CA HIS A 128 -10.07 -4.46 8.28
C HIS A 128 -10.58 -5.44 7.21
N HIS A 129 -11.83 -5.33 6.81
CA HIS A 129 -12.45 -6.19 5.77
C HIS A 129 -11.61 -6.25 4.49
N SER A 130 -10.87 -5.18 4.15
CA SER A 130 -9.95 -5.15 3.01
C SER A 130 -8.82 -6.16 3.10
N ASN A 131 -8.41 -6.53 4.33
CA ASN A 131 -7.35 -7.52 4.58
C ASN A 131 -7.90 -8.85 5.12
N LEU A 132 -9.20 -9.05 5.09
CA LEU A 132 -9.85 -10.29 5.46
C LEU A 132 -10.51 -10.96 4.24
N VAL A 133 -11.43 -10.24 3.59
CA VAL A 133 -12.28 -10.81 2.52
C VAL A 133 -11.49 -11.31 1.31
N PRO A 134 -10.45 -10.63 0.81
CA PRO A 134 -9.65 -11.15 -0.29
C PRO A 134 -9.03 -12.51 0.00
N TRP A 135 -8.56 -12.73 1.24
CA TRP A 135 -7.97 -14.00 1.67
C TRP A 135 -9.03 -15.10 1.82
N GLN A 136 -10.25 -14.77 2.27
CA GLN A 136 -11.38 -15.72 2.27
C GLN A 136 -11.71 -16.20 0.86
N LEU A 137 -11.76 -15.27 -0.11
CA LEU A 137 -12.05 -15.61 -1.51
C LEU A 137 -10.97 -16.51 -2.13
N ILE A 138 -9.69 -16.21 -1.87
CA ILE A 138 -8.61 -17.00 -2.44
C ILE A 138 -8.45 -18.35 -1.73
N ALA A 139 -8.67 -18.41 -0.41
CA ALA A 139 -8.68 -19.66 0.35
C ALA A 139 -9.76 -20.62 -0.17
N ALA A 140 -10.97 -20.11 -0.44
CA ALA A 140 -12.04 -20.90 -1.04
C ALA A 140 -11.69 -21.43 -2.45
N GLN A 141 -10.90 -20.69 -3.23
CA GLN A 141 -10.46 -21.08 -4.57
C GLN A 141 -9.32 -22.11 -4.54
N THR A 142 -8.37 -21.96 -3.62
CA THR A 142 -7.12 -22.75 -3.60
C THR A 142 -7.16 -23.93 -2.63
N GLY A 143 -8.13 -23.97 -1.70
CA GLY A 143 -8.18 -24.93 -0.61
C GLY A 143 -7.20 -24.61 0.54
N ALA A 144 -6.60 -23.42 0.54
CA ALA A 144 -5.82 -22.94 1.66
C ALA A 144 -6.70 -22.67 2.88
N MET A 145 -6.11 -22.64 4.06
CA MET A 145 -6.79 -22.38 5.33
C MET A 145 -6.43 -20.98 5.83
N LEU A 146 -7.36 -20.38 6.56
CA LEU A 146 -7.13 -19.13 7.29
C LEU A 146 -7.02 -19.44 8.77
N GLU A 147 -5.99 -18.89 9.41
CA GLU A 147 -5.80 -18.93 10.86
C GLU A 147 -5.69 -17.50 11.39
N PHE A 148 -6.12 -17.29 12.63
CA PHE A 148 -6.26 -15.96 13.19
C PHE A 148 -5.49 -15.83 14.50
N MET A 149 -4.60 -14.83 14.56
CA MET A 149 -4.03 -14.39 15.82
C MET A 149 -5.09 -13.63 16.60
N SER A 150 -5.33 -14.02 17.82
CA SER A 150 -6.19 -13.30 18.77
C SER A 150 -5.43 -12.10 19.37
N PHE A 151 -6.16 -11.26 20.11
CA PHE A 151 -5.57 -10.19 20.91
C PHE A 151 -6.11 -10.27 22.35
N ASP A 152 -5.37 -9.66 23.26
CA ASP A 152 -5.75 -9.62 24.66
C ASP A 152 -6.68 -8.44 25.01
N ASP A 153 -7.02 -8.29 26.29
CA ASP A 153 -7.92 -7.25 26.79
C ASP A 153 -7.31 -5.83 26.63
N ASP A 154 -5.99 -5.72 26.47
CA ASP A 154 -5.30 -4.46 26.17
C ASP A 154 -5.22 -4.18 24.65
N GLY A 155 -5.77 -5.07 23.83
CA GLY A 155 -5.80 -4.96 22.39
C GLY A 155 -4.45 -5.29 21.72
N LEU A 156 -3.57 -6.05 22.38
CA LEU A 156 -2.27 -6.46 21.86
C LEU A 156 -2.36 -7.86 21.25
N LEU A 157 -1.75 -8.06 20.07
CA LEU A 157 -1.71 -9.35 19.40
C LEU A 157 -0.99 -10.42 20.25
N ARG A 158 -1.58 -11.60 20.34
CA ARG A 158 -0.97 -12.76 20.98
C ARG A 158 -0.02 -13.43 19.99
N LEU A 159 1.27 -13.13 20.11
CA LEU A 159 2.30 -13.68 19.21
C LEU A 159 2.52 -15.18 19.41
N GLU A 160 2.08 -15.74 20.53
CA GLU A 160 2.07 -17.18 20.76
C GLU A 160 1.16 -17.93 19.78
N ASP A 161 0.08 -17.29 19.30
CA ASP A 161 -0.75 -17.84 18.23
C ASP A 161 0.04 -17.96 16.93
N LEU A 162 0.82 -16.90 16.57
CA LEU A 162 1.69 -16.95 15.40
C LEU A 162 2.70 -18.09 15.49
N ASP A 163 3.38 -18.22 16.63
CA ASP A 163 4.37 -19.31 16.84
C ASP A 163 3.73 -20.68 16.68
N ARG A 164 2.52 -20.88 17.23
CA ARG A 164 1.77 -22.13 17.10
C ARG A 164 1.45 -22.44 15.64
N PHE A 165 1.04 -21.48 14.84
CA PHE A 165 0.75 -21.67 13.42
C PHE A 165 2.04 -21.95 12.62
N LEU A 166 3.09 -21.15 12.85
CA LEU A 166 4.39 -21.30 12.18
C LEU A 166 5.02 -22.68 12.43
N ALA A 167 4.84 -23.25 13.64
CA ALA A 167 5.33 -24.59 13.98
C ALA A 167 4.77 -25.70 13.07
N THR A 168 3.64 -25.47 12.39
CA THR A 168 3.06 -26.43 11.43
C THR A 168 3.86 -26.55 10.15
N SER A 169 4.77 -25.61 9.84
CA SER A 169 5.52 -25.48 8.58
C SER A 169 4.64 -25.33 7.34
N ARG A 170 3.37 -24.95 7.53
CA ARG A 170 2.37 -24.79 6.45
C ARG A 170 2.01 -23.33 6.17
N VAL A 171 2.43 -22.41 7.03
CA VAL A 171 2.19 -20.98 6.83
C VAL A 171 2.97 -20.49 5.60
N ARG A 172 2.27 -19.88 4.65
CA ARG A 172 2.86 -19.30 3.44
C ARG A 172 2.88 -17.79 3.48
N LEU A 173 1.91 -17.21 4.17
CA LEU A 173 1.78 -15.76 4.28
C LEU A 173 1.22 -15.39 5.66
N VAL A 174 1.75 -14.33 6.23
CA VAL A 174 1.16 -13.60 7.36
C VAL A 174 0.71 -12.24 6.83
N SER A 175 -0.60 -11.93 6.89
CA SER A 175 -1.15 -10.66 6.40
C SER A 175 -1.85 -9.94 7.55
N VAL A 176 -1.24 -8.85 8.04
CA VAL A 176 -1.73 -8.15 9.23
C VAL A 176 -1.71 -6.64 9.06
N CYS A 177 -2.58 -5.94 9.78
CA CYS A 177 -2.53 -4.49 9.84
C CYS A 177 -1.32 -4.01 10.65
N HIS A 178 -0.63 -2.99 10.14
CA HIS A 178 0.48 -2.35 10.86
C HIS A 178 -0.05 -1.54 12.06
N VAL A 179 -1.14 -0.80 11.85
CA VAL A 179 -1.90 -0.11 12.90
C VAL A 179 -3.37 -0.45 12.75
N SER A 180 -4.01 -0.87 13.83
CA SER A 180 -5.43 -1.20 13.82
C SER A 180 -6.30 0.05 13.62
N ASN A 181 -7.25 -0.01 12.69
CA ASN A 181 -8.22 1.08 12.47
C ASN A 181 -9.30 1.15 13.56
N MET A 182 -9.51 0.08 14.31
CA MET A 182 -10.50 0.00 15.38
C MET A 182 -9.92 0.33 16.76
N LEU A 183 -8.75 -0.27 17.06
CA LEU A 183 -8.14 -0.21 18.38
C LEU A 183 -7.07 0.89 18.49
N GLY A 184 -6.48 1.29 17.35
CA GLY A 184 -5.33 2.19 17.33
C GLY A 184 -4.01 1.51 17.75
N THR A 185 -4.04 0.23 18.05
CA THR A 185 -2.87 -0.57 18.40
C THR A 185 -1.86 -0.54 17.27
N VAL A 186 -0.62 -0.21 17.58
CA VAL A 186 0.54 -0.36 16.70
C VAL A 186 1.10 -1.78 16.91
N ASN A 187 0.96 -2.63 15.92
CA ASN A 187 1.38 -4.03 16.01
C ASN A 187 2.91 -4.16 15.95
N PRO A 188 3.51 -5.16 16.62
CA PRO A 188 4.97 -5.39 16.66
C PRO A 188 5.45 -6.04 15.36
N ILE A 189 5.39 -5.28 14.25
CA ILE A 189 5.58 -5.83 12.90
C ILE A 189 6.98 -6.34 12.64
N GLU A 190 8.02 -5.72 13.21
CA GLU A 190 9.40 -6.21 13.07
C GLU A 190 9.53 -7.64 13.64
N GLU A 191 8.90 -7.89 14.79
CA GLU A 191 8.90 -9.21 15.41
C GLU A 191 8.08 -10.23 14.61
N ILE A 192 6.91 -9.82 14.10
CA ILE A 192 6.07 -10.66 13.22
C ILE A 192 6.83 -11.03 11.94
N ILE A 193 7.49 -10.07 11.30
CA ILE A 193 8.29 -10.30 10.09
C ILE A 193 9.42 -11.29 10.38
N ALA A 194 10.18 -11.05 11.46
CA ALA A 194 11.29 -11.93 11.82
C ALA A 194 10.83 -13.37 12.08
N ARG A 195 9.74 -13.57 12.84
CA ARG A 195 9.17 -14.90 13.12
C ARG A 195 8.69 -15.57 11.83
N ALA A 196 7.95 -14.88 10.98
CA ALA A 196 7.43 -15.40 9.72
C ALA A 196 8.57 -15.83 8.77
N HIS A 197 9.56 -14.95 8.56
CA HIS A 197 10.70 -15.22 7.68
C HIS A 197 11.57 -16.38 8.17
N ASN A 198 11.77 -16.52 9.48
CA ASN A 198 12.48 -17.67 10.06
C ASN A 198 11.82 -19.01 9.73
N HIS A 199 10.54 -19.02 9.36
CA HIS A 199 9.79 -20.21 8.95
C HIS A 199 9.48 -20.25 7.45
N GLY A 200 10.05 -19.32 6.65
CA GLY A 200 9.88 -19.26 5.21
C GLY A 200 8.51 -18.71 4.74
N ALA A 201 7.75 -18.09 5.64
CA ALA A 201 6.49 -17.43 5.32
C ALA A 201 6.74 -15.97 4.92
N LEU A 202 6.03 -15.47 3.90
CA LEU A 202 6.04 -14.07 3.51
C LEU A 202 5.16 -13.22 4.44
N VAL A 203 5.38 -11.92 4.43
CA VAL A 203 4.58 -10.96 5.21
C VAL A 203 4.02 -9.87 4.32
N MET A 204 2.71 -9.64 4.43
CA MET A 204 2.00 -8.50 3.87
C MET A 204 1.47 -7.63 4.99
N LEU A 205 1.70 -6.33 4.89
CA LEU A 205 1.20 -5.35 5.86
C LEU A 205 0.10 -4.46 5.22
N ASP A 206 -1.07 -4.43 5.87
CA ASP A 206 -2.03 -3.36 5.65
C ASP A 206 -1.55 -2.11 6.39
N GLY A 207 -0.98 -1.19 5.63
CA GLY A 207 -0.43 0.07 6.11
C GLY A 207 -1.40 1.24 6.06
N ALA A 208 -2.70 1.01 5.79
CA ALA A 208 -3.66 2.08 5.57
C ALA A 208 -3.74 3.11 6.73
N GLN A 209 -3.60 2.65 7.97
CA GLN A 209 -3.56 3.52 9.14
C GLN A 209 -2.13 3.91 9.55
N ALA A 210 -1.13 3.08 9.27
CA ALA A 210 0.24 3.38 9.66
C ALA A 210 0.86 4.46 8.76
N ALA A 211 0.67 4.36 7.44
CA ALA A 211 1.29 5.27 6.48
C ALA A 211 1.07 6.77 6.75
N PRO A 212 -0.13 7.23 7.22
CA PRO A 212 -0.33 8.63 7.58
C PRO A 212 0.16 9.01 8.98
N HIS A 213 0.48 8.06 9.86
CA HIS A 213 0.69 8.34 11.30
C HIS A 213 2.10 8.01 11.79
N VAL A 214 2.80 7.07 11.18
CA VAL A 214 4.14 6.65 11.59
C VAL A 214 5.11 6.67 10.40
N ALA A 215 6.38 6.91 10.67
CA ALA A 215 7.40 6.80 9.62
C ALA A 215 7.57 5.33 9.22
N VAL A 216 7.42 5.04 7.94
CA VAL A 216 7.54 3.68 7.39
C VAL A 216 8.74 3.63 6.45
N ASN A 217 9.63 2.65 6.65
CA ASN A 217 10.69 2.32 5.72
C ASN A 217 10.60 0.84 5.38
N VAL A 218 10.01 0.52 4.23
CA VAL A 218 9.72 -0.87 3.83
C VAL A 218 10.96 -1.71 3.62
N ALA A 219 12.06 -1.11 3.14
CA ALA A 219 13.32 -1.81 2.98
C ALA A 219 13.97 -2.14 4.33
N ALA A 220 13.95 -1.21 5.28
CA ALA A 220 14.47 -1.44 6.63
C ALA A 220 13.63 -2.46 7.41
N LEU A 221 12.31 -2.47 7.23
CA LEU A 221 11.42 -3.48 7.80
C LEU A 221 11.66 -4.87 7.21
N GLY A 222 12.14 -4.95 5.97
CA GLY A 222 12.28 -6.21 5.25
C GLY A 222 10.97 -6.88 4.89
N VAL A 223 9.86 -6.12 4.87
CA VAL A 223 8.53 -6.64 4.52
C VAL A 223 8.45 -7.04 3.05
N ASP A 224 7.65 -8.06 2.75
CA ASP A 224 7.50 -8.55 1.38
C ASP A 224 6.49 -7.75 0.57
N PHE A 225 5.36 -7.37 1.19
CA PHE A 225 4.31 -6.52 0.60
C PHE A 225 3.81 -5.49 1.61
N TYR A 226 3.56 -4.26 1.14
CA TYR A 226 2.99 -3.18 1.95
C TYR A 226 1.94 -2.42 1.15
N ALA A 227 0.75 -2.21 1.71
CA ALA A 227 -0.34 -1.53 1.04
C ALA A 227 -0.73 -0.23 1.74
N ALA A 228 -0.98 0.84 0.99
CA ALA A 228 -1.47 2.10 1.54
C ALA A 228 -2.49 2.79 0.63
N SER A 229 -3.31 3.66 1.22
CA SER A 229 -4.36 4.42 0.54
C SER A 229 -4.10 5.91 0.62
N GLY A 230 -4.07 6.59 -0.52
CA GLY A 230 -3.83 8.03 -0.60
C GLY A 230 -4.87 8.87 0.13
N HIS A 231 -6.15 8.45 0.10
CA HIS A 231 -7.23 9.20 0.76
C HIS A 231 -7.12 9.28 2.29
N LYS A 232 -6.28 8.45 2.91
CA LYS A 232 -5.94 8.53 4.34
C LYS A 232 -4.67 9.34 4.60
N MET A 233 -3.87 9.59 3.56
CA MET A 233 -2.60 10.34 3.56
C MET A 233 -2.77 11.73 2.95
N CYS A 234 -3.90 12.38 3.16
CA CYS A 234 -4.27 13.68 2.57
C CYS A 234 -4.35 13.69 1.04
N GLY A 235 -4.15 12.58 0.37
CA GLY A 235 -4.25 12.41 -1.09
C GLY A 235 -5.70 12.23 -1.56
N PRO A 236 -5.95 12.19 -2.87
CA PRO A 236 -7.28 12.03 -3.43
C PRO A 236 -7.83 10.61 -3.25
N MET A 237 -9.13 10.49 -3.39
CA MET A 237 -9.78 9.18 -3.55
C MET A 237 -9.34 8.54 -4.87
N GLY A 238 -9.29 7.22 -4.91
CA GLY A 238 -8.87 6.48 -6.10
C GLY A 238 -7.36 6.47 -6.32
N SER A 239 -6.58 6.84 -5.31
CA SER A 239 -5.11 6.70 -5.28
C SER A 239 -4.65 5.84 -4.11
N GLY A 240 -3.68 5.01 -4.35
CA GLY A 240 -3.05 4.13 -3.37
C GLY A 240 -1.83 3.45 -3.98
N LEU A 241 -1.17 2.64 -3.19
CA LEU A 241 0.02 1.93 -3.63
C LEU A 241 0.08 0.52 -3.04
N LEU A 242 0.77 -0.34 -3.78
CA LEU A 242 1.36 -1.58 -3.30
C LEU A 242 2.88 -1.44 -3.43
N TYR A 243 3.60 -1.58 -2.34
CA TYR A 243 5.00 -1.95 -2.35
C TYR A 243 5.07 -3.48 -2.40
N GLY A 244 5.96 -4.01 -3.22
CA GLY A 244 6.31 -5.43 -3.22
C GLY A 244 7.78 -5.60 -3.53
N ARG A 245 8.43 -6.58 -2.90
CA ARG A 245 9.81 -6.93 -3.23
C ARG A 245 9.90 -7.30 -4.70
N ARG A 246 10.92 -6.78 -5.37
CA ARG A 246 11.07 -6.87 -6.82
C ARG A 246 10.94 -8.29 -7.34
N GLU A 247 11.64 -9.23 -6.74
CA GLU A 247 11.63 -10.64 -7.14
C GLU A 247 10.25 -11.31 -7.02
N LEU A 248 9.45 -10.89 -6.02
CA LEU A 248 8.08 -11.38 -5.87
C LEU A 248 7.17 -10.79 -6.97
N LEU A 249 7.25 -9.49 -7.21
CA LEU A 249 6.49 -8.84 -8.28
C LEU A 249 6.84 -9.39 -9.67
N GLU A 250 8.12 -9.67 -9.93
CA GLU A 250 8.57 -10.29 -11.19
C GLU A 250 7.96 -11.68 -11.39
N ALA A 251 7.86 -12.48 -10.32
CA ALA A 251 7.30 -13.84 -10.37
C ALA A 251 5.76 -13.87 -10.45
N MET A 252 5.06 -12.83 -9.99
CA MET A 252 3.59 -12.79 -9.99
C MET A 252 3.04 -12.64 -11.42
N PRO A 253 1.90 -13.29 -11.76
CA PRO A 253 1.17 -12.99 -12.99
C PRO A 253 0.57 -11.58 -12.95
N PRO A 254 0.18 -10.98 -14.09
CA PRO A 254 -0.51 -9.70 -14.11
C PRO A 254 -1.87 -9.80 -13.40
N PHE A 255 -2.37 -8.65 -12.93
CA PHE A 255 -3.64 -8.58 -12.20
C PHE A 255 -4.81 -8.21 -13.10
N LEU A 256 -4.72 -7.09 -13.78
CA LEU A 256 -5.72 -6.61 -14.73
C LEU A 256 -5.14 -6.69 -16.13
N GLY A 257 -5.96 -7.15 -17.11
CA GLY A 257 -5.59 -7.16 -18.51
C GLY A 257 -6.11 -5.90 -19.19
N GLY A 258 -5.25 -5.19 -19.92
CA GLY A 258 -5.63 -3.98 -20.63
C GLY A 258 -4.47 -3.36 -21.40
N GLY A 259 -4.60 -2.08 -21.68
CA GLY A 259 -3.51 -1.30 -22.27
C GLY A 259 -2.41 -1.02 -21.24
N ASP A 260 -1.22 -0.68 -21.70
CA ASP A 260 -0.02 -0.30 -20.95
C ASP A 260 0.74 -1.46 -20.29
N MET A 261 0.04 -2.40 -19.66
CA MET A 261 0.62 -3.54 -18.96
C MET A 261 1.18 -4.64 -19.90
N ILE A 262 1.07 -4.48 -21.19
CA ILE A 262 1.47 -5.42 -22.22
C ILE A 262 2.78 -5.00 -22.91
N ARG A 263 3.61 -5.97 -23.31
CA ARG A 263 4.77 -5.77 -24.18
C ARG A 263 4.45 -6.09 -25.63
N VAL A 264 3.92 -7.27 -25.87
CA VAL A 264 3.49 -7.73 -27.20
C VAL A 264 2.11 -8.36 -27.07
N VAL A 265 1.20 -8.04 -27.99
CA VAL A 265 -0.14 -8.63 -28.08
C VAL A 265 -0.25 -9.45 -29.35
N GLY A 266 -0.53 -10.73 -29.20
CA GLY A 266 -0.95 -11.63 -30.27
C GLY A 266 -2.43 -11.98 -30.15
N LEU A 267 -2.97 -12.60 -31.17
CA LEU A 267 -4.40 -13.02 -31.16
C LEU A 267 -4.71 -14.13 -30.15
N ARG A 268 -3.72 -14.91 -29.74
CA ARG A 268 -3.91 -16.04 -28.82
C ARG A 268 -3.12 -15.94 -27.54
N GLU A 269 -2.06 -15.15 -27.50
CA GLU A 269 -1.18 -14.99 -26.36
C GLU A 269 -0.59 -13.57 -26.35
N SER A 270 -0.20 -13.12 -25.18
CA SER A 270 0.44 -11.81 -24.97
C SER A 270 1.60 -11.93 -23.99
N THR A 271 2.52 -11.00 -24.06
CA THR A 271 3.60 -10.84 -23.07
C THR A 271 3.44 -9.53 -22.32
N TRP A 272 4.00 -9.47 -21.12
CA TRP A 272 3.76 -8.40 -20.18
C TRP A 272 4.89 -7.38 -20.20
N ALA A 273 4.55 -6.15 -19.85
CA ALA A 273 5.51 -5.08 -19.64
C ALA A 273 6.41 -5.37 -18.42
N ASP A 274 7.51 -4.62 -18.30
CA ASP A 274 8.36 -4.66 -17.12
C ASP A 274 7.66 -4.02 -15.90
N LEU A 275 8.23 -4.22 -14.71
CA LEU A 275 7.73 -3.59 -13.50
C LEU A 275 7.93 -2.05 -13.54
N PRO A 276 7.00 -1.30 -12.98
CA PRO A 276 5.75 -1.71 -12.36
C PRO A 276 4.56 -1.80 -13.33
N ALA A 277 4.75 -1.40 -14.60
CA ALA A 277 3.70 -1.30 -15.62
C ALA A 277 2.90 -2.60 -15.82
N LYS A 278 3.51 -3.77 -15.60
CA LYS A 278 2.87 -5.08 -15.61
C LYS A 278 1.57 -5.16 -14.78
N PHE A 279 1.46 -4.34 -13.72
CA PHE A 279 0.30 -4.31 -12.82
C PHE A 279 -0.58 -3.08 -12.98
N GLU A 280 -0.19 -2.15 -13.86
CA GLU A 280 -0.86 -0.86 -14.05
C GLU A 280 -1.49 -0.81 -15.45
N GLU A 281 -2.81 -0.79 -15.51
CA GLU A 281 -3.51 -0.57 -16.78
C GLU A 281 -3.69 0.93 -17.05
N VAL A 282 -3.96 1.33 -18.30
CA VAL A 282 -4.04 2.76 -18.73
C VAL A 282 -4.91 3.64 -17.82
N ALA A 283 -6.00 3.09 -17.28
CA ALA A 283 -6.86 3.85 -16.38
C ALA A 283 -6.25 4.07 -14.99
N ALA A 284 -5.36 3.18 -14.53
CA ALA A 284 -4.60 3.38 -13.29
C ALA A 284 -3.61 4.54 -13.44
N ALA A 285 -2.93 4.64 -14.58
CA ALA A 285 -1.98 5.70 -14.88
C ALA A 285 -2.60 7.11 -14.86
N THR A 286 -3.88 7.25 -15.17
CA THR A 286 -4.58 8.54 -15.11
C THR A 286 -5.08 8.93 -13.73
N ARG A 287 -5.07 8.03 -12.74
CA ARG A 287 -5.66 8.23 -11.41
C ARG A 287 -4.67 8.72 -10.34
N VAL A 288 -3.38 8.50 -10.52
CA VAL A 288 -2.35 8.70 -9.47
C VAL A 288 -1.50 9.94 -9.71
N LYS A 289 -2.01 10.96 -10.36
CA LYS A 289 -1.24 12.16 -10.67
C LYS A 289 -1.43 13.23 -9.61
N LEU A 290 -0.69 13.08 -8.51
CA LEU A 290 -0.60 14.15 -7.50
C LEU A 290 0.78 14.19 -6.85
#